data_33a1ca3359bd95012017710de1f064d9
#
_entry.id   33a1ca3359bd95012017710de1f064d9
#
_cell.length_a   1.000
_cell.length_b   1.000
_cell.length_c   1.000
_cell.angle_alpha   90.00
_cell.angle_beta   90.00
_cell.angle_gamma   90.00
#
_symmetry.space_group_name_H-M   'P 1'
#
loop_
_entity.id
_entity.type
_entity.pdbx_description
1 polymer ?
#
loop_
_entity_poly.entity_id
_entity_poly.type
_entity_poly.pdbx_seq_one_letter_code
_entity_poly.pdbx_strand_id
1 'polypeptide(L)'
;HLVGYSKKIKKEISFKELKKKLFFSSMKKSAIPYVTNYYNNDWGFCLSKKTFDSLSKTKKYKINIDAKFSKSSLKVAEATLKGKTNKTFIFDTYICHPSMANNELSGPLCMLLIYNMLRKIKNKQFTYKFIISSETIGPISYLDYLKNNKQIKNIYGAAILTCVGMNKKIFFKSSKNEKHFFNKLMRKSINKKFVELRFDPSNGSNDRQYSSPG
;
A
#
# COMPACT_ATOMS: atom_id res chain seq x y z
N HIS A 1 11.77 4.35 14.93
CA HIS A 1 10.43 4.36 14.31
C HIS A 1 9.37 3.98 15.35
N LEU A 2 8.26 4.68 15.40
CA LEU A 2 7.15 4.40 16.31
C LEU A 2 6.37 3.16 15.80
N VAL A 3 5.95 2.29 16.71
CA VAL A 3 4.95 1.25 16.39
C VAL A 3 3.67 1.95 15.96
N GLY A 4 3.12 1.59 14.81
CA GLY A 4 1.90 2.20 14.28
C GLY A 4 0.74 2.09 15.28
N TYR A 5 -0.09 3.13 15.37
CA TYR A 5 -1.21 3.22 16.33
C TYR A 5 -0.82 3.17 17.80
N SER A 6 0.40 3.58 18.13
CA SER A 6 0.82 3.71 19.53
C SER A 6 0.01 4.78 20.25
N LYS A 7 -0.43 4.47 21.47
CA LYS A 7 -1.13 5.43 22.32
C LYS A 7 -0.21 6.52 22.86
N LYS A 8 -0.78 7.66 23.23
CA LYS A 8 -0.06 8.73 23.96
C LYS A 8 0.48 8.23 25.28
N ILE A 9 1.76 8.52 25.54
CA ILE A 9 2.40 8.19 26.80
C ILE A 9 3.56 9.14 27.10
N LYS A 10 3.69 9.53 28.37
CA LYS A 10 4.83 10.29 28.90
C LYS A 10 5.21 9.71 30.24
N LYS A 11 6.33 9.01 30.31
CA LYS A 11 6.83 8.42 31.56
C LYS A 11 8.32 8.12 31.50
N GLU A 12 8.92 7.91 32.67
CA GLU A 12 10.26 7.37 32.82
C GLU A 12 10.18 5.88 33.21
N ILE A 13 10.97 5.04 32.56
CA ILE A 13 10.94 3.58 32.73
C ILE A 13 12.35 3.00 32.77
N SER A 14 12.47 1.81 33.37
CA SER A 14 13.69 1.01 33.32
C SER A 14 13.93 0.39 31.94
N PHE A 15 15.17 -0.03 31.68
CA PHE A 15 15.47 -0.81 30.47
C PHE A 15 14.66 -2.11 30.41
N LYS A 16 14.43 -2.77 31.55
CA LYS A 16 13.63 -4.02 31.63
C LYS A 16 12.20 -3.82 31.13
N GLU A 17 11.59 -2.69 31.47
CA GLU A 17 10.26 -2.34 30.99
C GLU A 17 10.30 -1.90 29.51
N LEU A 18 11.27 -1.07 29.12
CA LEU A 18 11.44 -0.61 27.75
C LEU A 18 11.65 -1.77 26.79
N LYS A 19 12.47 -2.75 27.14
CA LYS A 19 12.77 -3.94 26.31
C LYS A 19 11.50 -4.65 25.83
N LYS A 20 10.44 -4.68 26.64
CA LYS A 20 9.15 -5.30 26.29
C LYS A 20 8.38 -4.52 25.19
N LYS A 21 8.81 -3.29 24.92
CA LYS A 21 8.18 -2.37 23.95
C LYS A 21 9.08 -2.06 22.76
N LEU A 22 10.19 -2.81 22.62
CA LEU A 22 11.14 -2.66 21.52
C LEU A 22 11.06 -3.85 20.58
N PHE A 23 10.91 -3.55 19.28
CA PHE A 23 10.79 -4.53 18.21
C PHE A 23 11.97 -4.39 17.25
N PHE A 24 12.66 -5.50 16.97
CA PHE A 24 13.80 -5.56 16.05
C PHE A 24 13.85 -6.92 15.34
N SER A 25 14.53 -6.97 14.20
CA SER A 25 14.76 -8.23 13.47
C SER A 25 16.07 -8.88 13.95
N SER A 26 16.02 -10.14 14.37
CA SER A 26 17.21 -10.93 14.69
C SER A 26 17.97 -11.35 13.43
N MET A 27 17.26 -11.60 12.32
CA MET A 27 17.84 -12.07 11.06
C MET A 27 18.57 -10.96 10.27
N LYS A 28 18.03 -9.74 10.28
CA LYS A 28 18.61 -8.59 9.56
C LYS A 28 18.93 -7.47 10.55
N LYS A 29 20.16 -7.46 11.05
CA LYS A 29 20.61 -6.56 12.13
C LYS A 29 20.44 -5.06 11.83
N SER A 30 20.48 -4.65 10.58
CA SER A 30 20.28 -3.26 10.14
C SER A 30 18.82 -2.91 9.82
N ALA A 31 17.95 -3.90 9.65
CA ALA A 31 16.56 -3.66 9.30
C ALA A 31 15.75 -3.20 10.52
N ILE A 32 14.82 -2.28 10.28
CA ILE A 32 13.81 -1.84 11.25
C ILE A 32 12.49 -2.51 10.84
N PRO A 33 11.88 -3.34 11.70
CA PRO A 33 10.62 -4.00 11.40
C PRO A 33 9.47 -2.99 11.37
N TYR A 34 8.41 -3.32 10.63
CA TYR A 34 7.15 -2.61 10.69
C TYR A 34 6.19 -3.37 11.61
N VAL A 35 5.74 -2.71 12.69
CA VAL A 35 4.81 -3.27 13.68
C VAL A 35 3.69 -2.29 13.96
N THR A 36 2.47 -2.80 14.18
CA THR A 36 1.29 -1.99 14.47
C THR A 36 0.50 -2.53 15.66
N ASN A 37 -0.22 -1.65 16.34
CA ASN A 37 -1.14 -1.93 17.43
C ASN A 37 -2.60 -1.77 17.01
N TYR A 38 -3.01 -2.23 15.83
CA TYR A 38 -4.39 -2.04 15.32
C TYR A 38 -5.48 -2.45 16.32
N TYR A 39 -5.24 -3.53 17.05
CA TYR A 39 -6.25 -4.11 17.96
C TYR A 39 -5.90 -3.96 19.44
N ASN A 40 -4.75 -3.36 19.75
CA ASN A 40 -4.23 -3.26 21.11
C ASN A 40 -4.04 -1.80 21.50
N ASN A 41 -4.58 -1.39 22.65
CA ASN A 41 -4.30 -0.06 23.19
C ASN A 41 -2.92 -0.02 23.86
N ASP A 42 -1.86 -0.09 23.05
CA ASP A 42 -0.47 -0.19 23.49
C ASP A 42 0.44 0.82 22.78
N TRP A 43 1.74 0.76 23.05
CA TRP A 43 2.77 1.61 22.47
C TRP A 43 4.06 0.83 22.29
N GLY A 44 4.98 1.30 21.45
CA GLY A 44 6.28 0.68 21.26
C GLY A 44 7.15 1.39 20.22
N PHE A 45 8.38 0.91 20.07
CA PHE A 45 9.31 1.42 19.09
C PHE A 45 9.92 0.27 18.27
N CYS A 46 10.03 0.50 16.97
CA CYS A 46 10.78 -0.34 16.06
C CYS A 46 12.17 0.25 15.84
N LEU A 47 13.21 -0.56 15.97
CA LEU A 47 14.60 -0.14 15.80
C LEU A 47 15.43 -1.26 15.17
N SER A 48 16.65 -0.92 14.72
CA SER A 48 17.58 -1.94 14.25
C SER A 48 18.14 -2.74 15.43
N LYS A 49 18.54 -3.98 15.20
CA LYS A 49 19.22 -4.79 16.22
C LYS A 49 20.49 -4.09 16.72
N LYS A 50 21.23 -3.41 15.82
CA LYS A 50 22.41 -2.63 16.17
C LYS A 50 22.07 -1.53 17.20
N THR A 51 20.99 -0.78 16.96
CA THR A 51 20.53 0.25 17.90
C THR A 51 20.07 -0.36 19.22
N PHE A 52 19.34 -1.48 19.18
CA PHE A 52 18.92 -2.18 20.40
C PHE A 52 20.13 -2.59 21.26
N ASP A 53 21.18 -3.14 20.65
CA ASP A 53 22.38 -3.61 21.37
C ASP A 53 23.20 -2.45 21.96
N SER A 54 23.10 -1.23 21.41
CA SER A 54 23.78 -0.04 21.95
C SER A 54 23.06 0.61 23.13
N LEU A 55 21.82 0.17 23.46
CA LEU A 55 21.09 0.73 24.59
C LEU A 55 21.70 0.32 25.93
N SER A 56 21.86 1.28 26.83
CA SER A 56 22.35 1.02 28.20
C SER A 56 21.33 0.20 28.99
N LYS A 57 21.78 -0.87 29.62
CA LYS A 57 20.91 -1.75 30.42
C LYS A 57 20.63 -1.21 31.82
N THR A 58 21.43 -0.24 32.29
CA THR A 58 21.39 0.32 33.66
C THR A 58 20.68 1.66 33.73
N LYS A 59 20.54 2.37 32.60
CA LYS A 59 19.90 3.70 32.57
C LYS A 59 18.38 3.60 32.59
N LYS A 60 17.73 4.64 33.10
CA LYS A 60 16.32 4.91 32.91
C LYS A 60 16.09 5.65 31.58
N TYR A 61 14.93 5.50 31.01
CA TYR A 61 14.54 6.07 29.71
C TYR A 61 13.30 6.93 29.85
N LYS A 62 13.39 8.16 29.41
CA LYS A 62 12.22 9.05 29.28
C LYS A 62 11.49 8.75 27.97
N ILE A 63 10.27 8.29 28.06
CA ILE A 63 9.40 8.01 26.94
C ILE A 63 8.42 9.17 26.78
N ASN A 64 8.34 9.69 25.57
CA ASN A 64 7.36 10.70 25.21
C ASN A 64 6.80 10.36 23.81
N ILE A 65 5.56 9.89 23.77
CA ILE A 65 4.79 9.66 22.56
C ILE A 65 3.59 10.60 22.62
N ASP A 66 3.60 11.62 21.77
CA ASP A 66 2.50 12.57 21.63
C ASP A 66 1.61 12.14 20.45
N ALA A 67 0.69 11.23 20.74
CA ALA A 67 -0.27 10.69 19.78
C ALA A 67 -1.69 11.12 20.16
N LYS A 68 -2.53 11.35 19.14
CA LYS A 68 -3.94 11.67 19.31
C LYS A 68 -4.77 10.78 18.38
N PHE A 69 -5.79 10.15 18.94
CA PHE A 69 -6.84 9.49 18.17
C PHE A 69 -8.02 10.45 18.02
N SER A 70 -8.49 10.63 16.80
CA SER A 70 -9.65 11.47 16.49
C SER A 70 -10.54 10.78 15.48
N LYS A 71 -11.85 11.05 15.54
CA LYS A 71 -12.78 10.65 14.48
C LYS A 71 -12.35 11.29 13.17
N SER A 72 -12.33 10.52 12.10
CA SER A 72 -11.97 10.97 10.76
C SER A 72 -12.77 10.18 9.73
N SER A 73 -12.66 10.58 8.46
CA SER A 73 -13.20 9.84 7.31
C SER A 73 -12.09 9.21 6.50
N LEU A 74 -12.38 8.07 5.88
CA LEU A 74 -11.52 7.48 4.87
C LEU A 74 -11.47 8.42 3.66
N LYS A 75 -10.26 8.74 3.20
CA LYS A 75 -10.06 9.60 2.04
C LYS A 75 -9.57 8.78 0.86
N VAL A 76 -10.19 9.00 -0.29
CA VAL A 76 -9.79 8.45 -1.57
C VAL A 76 -9.52 9.62 -2.52
N ALA A 77 -8.31 9.66 -3.08
CA ALA A 77 -7.98 10.61 -4.13
C ALA A 77 -8.26 9.98 -5.49
N GLU A 78 -8.96 10.72 -6.35
CA GLU A 78 -9.26 10.31 -7.72
C GLU A 78 -8.81 11.39 -8.71
N ALA A 79 -8.13 10.97 -9.79
CA ALA A 79 -7.94 11.78 -10.99
C ALA A 79 -8.50 11.02 -12.20
N THR A 80 -9.20 11.74 -13.09
CA THR A 80 -9.85 11.14 -14.27
C THR A 80 -9.35 11.78 -15.56
N LEU A 81 -8.91 10.93 -16.51
CA LEU A 81 -8.69 11.31 -17.91
C LEU A 81 -9.80 10.70 -18.76
N LYS A 82 -10.74 11.53 -19.19
CA LYS A 82 -11.86 11.10 -20.02
C LYS A 82 -11.38 10.60 -21.41
N GLY A 83 -11.96 9.51 -21.87
CA GLY A 83 -11.80 8.95 -23.21
C GLY A 83 -13.07 9.07 -24.04
N LYS A 84 -13.05 8.46 -25.23
CA LYS A 84 -14.20 8.42 -26.14
C LYS A 84 -15.34 7.55 -25.61
N THR A 85 -15.05 6.61 -24.74
CA THR A 85 -16.06 5.69 -24.18
C THR A 85 -16.08 5.76 -22.65
N ASN A 86 -17.21 5.32 -22.08
CA ASN A 86 -17.35 5.17 -20.63
C ASN A 86 -16.65 3.92 -20.09
N LYS A 87 -16.09 3.05 -20.96
CA LYS A 87 -15.27 1.93 -20.52
C LYS A 87 -14.07 2.46 -19.75
N THR A 88 -14.02 2.14 -18.48
CA THR A 88 -13.04 2.73 -17.54
C THR A 88 -11.96 1.73 -17.19
N PHE A 89 -10.71 2.14 -17.34
CA PHE A 89 -9.55 1.42 -16.83
C PHE A 89 -9.02 2.13 -15.59
N ILE A 90 -8.88 1.39 -14.48
CA ILE A 90 -8.45 1.93 -13.18
C ILE A 90 -6.98 1.60 -12.97
N PHE A 91 -6.18 2.61 -12.61
CA PHE A 91 -4.89 2.45 -11.97
C PHE A 91 -5.06 2.74 -10.49
N ASP A 92 -4.75 1.77 -9.64
CA ASP A 92 -4.91 1.86 -8.19
C ASP A 92 -3.57 1.70 -7.48
N THR A 93 -3.38 2.46 -6.42
CA THR A 93 -2.24 2.33 -5.51
C THR A 93 -2.64 2.83 -4.12
N TYR A 94 -1.80 2.61 -3.14
CA TYR A 94 -2.11 3.02 -1.78
C TYR A 94 -0.97 3.79 -1.11
N ILE A 95 -1.36 4.62 -0.12
CA ILE A 95 -0.47 5.33 0.80
C ILE A 95 -1.06 5.19 2.20
N CYS A 96 -0.56 4.27 3.00
CA CYS A 96 -1.09 4.03 4.34
C CYS A 96 -0.09 3.43 5.35
N HIS A 97 1.11 3.01 4.92
CA HIS A 97 2.12 2.41 5.80
C HIS A 97 3.27 3.39 6.05
N PRO A 98 3.29 4.08 7.20
CA PRO A 98 4.33 5.07 7.49
C PRO A 98 5.74 4.50 7.39
N SER A 99 6.67 5.27 6.83
CA SER A 99 8.11 4.94 6.73
C SER A 99 8.46 3.77 5.80
N MET A 100 7.56 3.36 4.91
CA MET A 100 7.79 2.29 3.92
C MET A 100 7.95 2.86 2.51
N ALA A 101 9.18 3.15 2.08
CA ALA A 101 9.43 3.85 0.83
C ALA A 101 8.98 3.07 -0.43
N ASN A 102 9.43 1.83 -0.61
CA ASN A 102 9.05 1.06 -1.80
C ASN A 102 7.56 0.71 -1.83
N ASN A 103 6.99 0.38 -0.67
CA ASN A 103 5.57 0.03 -0.55
C ASN A 103 4.66 1.24 -0.85
N GLU A 104 5.00 2.42 -0.32
CA GLU A 104 4.11 3.59 -0.32
C GLU A 104 4.42 4.64 -1.40
N LEU A 105 5.65 4.70 -1.90
CA LEU A 105 6.03 5.76 -2.82
C LEU A 105 6.18 5.27 -4.26
N SER A 106 6.60 4.02 -4.46
CA SER A 106 6.90 3.54 -5.82
C SER A 106 5.64 3.41 -6.69
N GLY A 107 4.54 2.94 -6.12
CA GLY A 107 3.25 2.86 -6.80
C GLY A 107 2.72 4.23 -7.23
N PRO A 108 2.57 5.20 -6.33
CA PRO A 108 2.14 6.57 -6.67
C PRO A 108 3.05 7.26 -7.69
N LEU A 109 4.37 7.12 -7.58
CA LEU A 109 5.30 7.68 -8.56
C LEU A 109 5.14 7.04 -9.94
N CYS A 110 5.03 5.72 -10.01
CA CYS A 110 4.75 5.01 -11.25
C CYS A 110 3.41 5.46 -11.86
N MET A 111 2.37 5.59 -11.02
CA MET A 111 1.06 6.09 -11.44
C MET A 111 1.14 7.50 -12.01
N LEU A 112 1.90 8.41 -11.41
CA LEU A 112 2.10 9.77 -11.89
C LEU A 112 2.78 9.78 -13.27
N LEU A 113 3.75 8.90 -13.50
CA LEU A 113 4.38 8.74 -14.82
C LEU A 113 3.35 8.27 -15.86
N ILE A 114 2.56 7.25 -15.55
CA ILE A 114 1.50 6.75 -16.43
C ILE A 114 0.47 7.85 -16.73
N TYR A 115 0.04 8.60 -15.71
CA TYR A 115 -0.86 9.75 -15.88
C TYR A 115 -0.27 10.76 -16.87
N ASN A 116 0.99 11.15 -16.67
CA ASN A 116 1.67 12.12 -17.52
C ASN A 116 1.83 11.63 -18.98
N MET A 117 2.01 10.33 -19.20
CA MET A 117 2.03 9.74 -20.55
C MET A 117 0.63 9.75 -21.18
N LEU A 118 -0.37 9.28 -20.45
CA LEU A 118 -1.74 9.15 -20.97
C LEU A 118 -2.40 10.51 -21.21
N ARG A 119 -2.13 11.53 -20.40
CA ARG A 119 -2.72 12.87 -20.63
C ARG A 119 -2.32 13.50 -21.96
N LYS A 120 -1.16 13.12 -22.52
CA LYS A 120 -0.67 13.62 -23.82
C LYS A 120 -1.39 12.98 -25.01
N ILE A 121 -2.05 11.84 -24.83
CA ILE A 121 -2.79 11.16 -25.91
C ILE A 121 -4.08 11.92 -26.18
N LYS A 122 -4.25 12.49 -27.38
CA LYS A 122 -5.42 13.28 -27.74
C LYS A 122 -6.70 12.42 -27.85
N ASN A 123 -6.61 11.26 -28.47
CA ASN A 123 -7.75 10.38 -28.78
C ASN A 123 -7.75 9.09 -27.93
N LYS A 124 -7.90 9.25 -26.60
CA LYS A 124 -8.01 8.11 -25.70
C LYS A 124 -9.29 7.31 -25.96
N GLN A 125 -9.18 6.01 -26.17
CA GLN A 125 -10.35 5.13 -26.35
C GLN A 125 -11.07 4.89 -25.02
N PHE A 126 -10.32 4.59 -23.95
CA PHE A 126 -10.85 4.36 -22.61
C PHE A 126 -10.83 5.62 -21.77
N THR A 127 -11.74 5.70 -20.81
CA THR A 127 -11.60 6.59 -19.66
C THR A 127 -10.63 5.95 -18.68
N TYR A 128 -9.69 6.72 -18.15
CA TYR A 128 -8.72 6.25 -17.16
C TYR A 128 -8.95 6.95 -15.82
N LYS A 129 -9.06 6.17 -14.76
CA LYS A 129 -9.14 6.65 -13.39
C LYS A 129 -7.88 6.24 -12.63
N PHE A 130 -7.36 7.17 -11.83
CA PHE A 130 -6.15 7.01 -11.02
C PHE A 130 -6.56 7.18 -9.57
N ILE A 131 -6.40 6.14 -8.77
CA ILE A 131 -6.92 6.05 -7.41
C ILE A 131 -5.76 5.88 -6.42
N ILE A 132 -5.73 6.75 -5.42
CA ILE A 132 -4.82 6.62 -4.28
C ILE A 132 -5.65 6.59 -3.01
N SER A 133 -5.50 5.55 -2.20
CA SER A 133 -6.29 5.35 -0.99
C SER A 133 -5.53 4.56 0.07
N SER A 134 -6.17 4.18 1.16
CA SER A 134 -5.64 3.18 2.09
C SER A 134 -5.78 1.78 1.50
N GLU A 135 -4.80 0.91 1.74
CA GLU A 135 -4.85 -0.48 1.28
C GLU A 135 -6.10 -1.19 1.79
N THR A 136 -6.67 -2.07 0.98
CA THR A 136 -7.83 -2.93 1.25
C THR A 136 -9.12 -2.16 1.48
N ILE A 137 -9.22 -1.34 2.53
CA ILE A 137 -10.45 -0.59 2.86
C ILE A 137 -10.75 0.53 1.88
N GLY A 138 -9.72 1.13 1.28
CA GLY A 138 -9.86 2.16 0.26
C GLY A 138 -10.58 1.66 -0.98
N PRO A 139 -10.09 0.62 -1.69
CA PRO A 139 -10.79 0.08 -2.84
C PRO A 139 -12.16 -0.51 -2.51
N ILE A 140 -12.38 -1.09 -1.31
CA ILE A 140 -13.71 -1.54 -0.89
C ILE A 140 -14.68 -0.35 -0.90
N SER A 141 -14.33 0.72 -0.21
CA SER A 141 -15.17 1.93 -0.12
C SER A 141 -15.34 2.61 -1.49
N TYR A 142 -14.30 2.61 -2.32
CA TYR A 142 -14.36 3.20 -3.65
C TYR A 142 -15.26 2.39 -4.60
N LEU A 143 -15.17 1.06 -4.58
CA LEU A 143 -16.03 0.20 -5.39
C LEU A 143 -17.50 0.29 -4.95
N ASP A 144 -17.76 0.38 -3.64
CA ASP A 144 -19.10 0.64 -3.13
C ASP A 144 -19.64 2.01 -3.62
N TYR A 145 -18.83 3.06 -3.55
CA TYR A 145 -19.17 4.37 -4.13
C TYR A 145 -19.50 4.27 -5.62
N LEU A 146 -18.70 3.56 -6.42
CA LEU A 146 -18.96 3.36 -7.85
C LEU A 146 -20.24 2.55 -8.11
N LYS A 147 -20.54 1.57 -7.25
CA LYS A 147 -21.77 0.76 -7.32
C LYS A 147 -23.00 1.64 -7.07
N ASN A 148 -22.99 2.41 -5.99
CA ASN A 148 -24.08 3.31 -5.61
C ASN A 148 -24.34 4.39 -6.67
N ASN A 149 -23.30 4.82 -7.37
CA ASN A 149 -23.40 5.79 -8.48
C ASN A 149 -23.59 5.13 -9.86
N LYS A 150 -23.92 3.84 -9.93
CA LYS A 150 -24.15 3.07 -11.18
C LYS A 150 -22.95 3.08 -12.15
N GLN A 151 -21.74 3.35 -11.65
CA GLN A 151 -20.51 3.43 -12.47
C GLN A 151 -19.74 2.11 -12.51
N ILE A 152 -20.00 1.18 -11.60
CA ILE A 152 -19.26 -0.09 -11.50
C ILE A 152 -19.30 -0.90 -12.81
N LYS A 153 -20.41 -0.86 -13.53
CA LYS A 153 -20.58 -1.53 -14.83
C LYS A 153 -19.66 -1.00 -15.93
N ASN A 154 -19.10 0.18 -15.74
CA ASN A 154 -18.18 0.79 -16.69
C ASN A 154 -16.74 0.31 -16.49
N ILE A 155 -16.43 -0.36 -15.39
CA ILE A 155 -15.06 -0.85 -15.12
C ILE A 155 -14.75 -1.96 -16.13
N TYR A 156 -13.75 -1.71 -16.97
CA TYR A 156 -13.28 -2.65 -17.97
C TYR A 156 -12.06 -3.43 -17.48
N GLY A 157 -11.30 -2.87 -16.57
CA GLY A 157 -10.15 -3.51 -15.92
C GLY A 157 -9.49 -2.59 -14.92
N ALA A 158 -8.65 -3.19 -14.09
CA ALA A 158 -7.84 -2.45 -13.12
C ALA A 158 -6.40 -2.99 -13.08
N ALA A 159 -5.44 -2.10 -12.82
CA ALA A 159 -4.05 -2.44 -12.55
C ALA A 159 -3.65 -1.85 -11.20
N ILE A 160 -3.15 -2.70 -10.33
CA ILE A 160 -2.67 -2.31 -9.00
C ILE A 160 -1.16 -2.13 -9.05
N LEU A 161 -0.69 -0.95 -8.67
CA LEU A 161 0.71 -0.59 -8.67
C LEU A 161 1.25 -0.57 -7.24
N THR A 162 2.05 -1.55 -6.88
CA THR A 162 2.62 -1.66 -5.54
C THR A 162 4.03 -2.25 -5.57
N CYS A 163 4.93 -1.76 -4.71
CA CYS A 163 6.29 -2.25 -4.56
C CYS A 163 7.09 -2.32 -5.88
N VAL A 164 6.81 -1.42 -6.84
CA VAL A 164 7.42 -1.42 -8.18
C VAL A 164 8.80 -0.76 -8.25
N GLY A 165 9.30 -0.22 -7.15
CA GLY A 165 10.59 0.50 -7.07
C GLY A 165 11.80 -0.37 -6.73
N MET A 166 11.78 -1.66 -7.00
CA MET A 166 12.90 -2.56 -6.72
C MET A 166 13.88 -2.65 -7.89
N ASN A 167 15.18 -2.66 -7.58
CA ASN A 167 16.25 -2.86 -8.56
C ASN A 167 16.47 -4.36 -8.90
N LYS A 168 15.40 -5.12 -8.98
CA LYS A 168 15.39 -6.56 -9.29
C LYS A 168 14.31 -6.86 -10.32
N LYS A 169 13.95 -8.12 -10.47
CA LYS A 169 12.83 -8.54 -11.33
C LYS A 169 11.53 -7.88 -10.87
N ILE A 170 10.77 -7.37 -11.83
CA ILE A 170 9.40 -6.87 -11.60
C ILE A 170 8.44 -8.04 -11.70
N PHE A 171 7.49 -8.10 -10.78
CA PHE A 171 6.48 -9.15 -10.75
C PHE A 171 5.18 -8.62 -11.37
N PHE A 172 4.60 -9.41 -12.23
CA PHE A 172 3.25 -9.23 -12.75
C PHE A 172 2.37 -10.33 -12.16
N LYS A 173 1.41 -9.98 -11.31
CA LYS A 173 0.40 -10.91 -10.83
C LYS A 173 -0.80 -10.87 -11.75
N SER A 174 -1.14 -12.01 -12.37
CA SER A 174 -2.31 -12.13 -13.23
C SER A 174 -3.61 -11.95 -12.41
N SER A 175 -4.68 -11.51 -13.07
CA SER A 175 -5.99 -11.41 -12.43
C SER A 175 -6.60 -12.80 -12.22
N LYS A 176 -7.60 -12.92 -11.32
CA LYS A 176 -8.37 -14.14 -11.06
C LYS A 176 -8.94 -14.76 -12.34
N ASN A 177 -9.43 -13.92 -13.25
CA ASN A 177 -9.81 -14.36 -14.58
C ASN A 177 -8.57 -14.39 -15.50
N GLU A 178 -7.92 -15.52 -15.63
CA GLU A 178 -6.71 -15.66 -16.44
C GLU A 178 -6.92 -15.32 -17.93
N LYS A 179 -8.14 -15.45 -18.45
CA LYS A 179 -8.49 -15.10 -19.83
C LYS A 179 -8.73 -13.61 -20.06
N HIS A 180 -8.69 -12.80 -18.99
CA HIS A 180 -8.91 -11.36 -19.10
C HIS A 180 -7.92 -10.72 -20.08
N PHE A 181 -8.42 -9.78 -20.91
CA PHE A 181 -7.63 -9.15 -21.97
C PHE A 181 -6.34 -8.52 -21.46
N PHE A 182 -6.36 -7.96 -20.25
CA PHE A 182 -5.19 -7.30 -19.68
C PHE A 182 -4.05 -8.29 -19.39
N ASN A 183 -4.35 -9.50 -18.94
CA ASN A 183 -3.32 -10.54 -18.79
C ASN A 183 -2.66 -10.87 -20.13
N LYS A 184 -3.46 -10.98 -21.21
CA LYS A 184 -2.94 -11.21 -22.55
C LYS A 184 -2.07 -10.05 -23.02
N LEU A 185 -2.51 -8.81 -22.77
CA LEU A 185 -1.75 -7.60 -23.10
C LEU A 185 -0.42 -7.56 -22.37
N MET A 186 -0.44 -7.81 -21.06
CA MET A 186 0.78 -7.83 -20.23
C MET A 186 1.75 -8.90 -20.72
N ARG A 187 1.30 -10.13 -20.96
CA ARG A 187 2.16 -11.21 -21.48
C ARG A 187 2.82 -10.87 -22.82
N LYS A 188 2.14 -10.12 -23.70
CA LYS A 188 2.71 -9.64 -24.97
C LYS A 188 3.73 -8.50 -24.75
N SER A 189 3.53 -7.66 -23.75
CA SER A 189 4.33 -6.47 -23.49
C SER A 189 5.53 -6.74 -22.59
N ILE A 190 5.49 -7.85 -21.83
CA ILE A 190 6.49 -8.23 -20.85
C ILE A 190 7.72 -8.83 -21.56
N ASN A 191 8.87 -8.30 -21.23
CA ASN A 191 10.17 -8.86 -21.61
C ASN A 191 10.72 -9.78 -20.51
N LYS A 192 11.92 -10.35 -20.72
CA LYS A 192 12.59 -11.28 -19.78
C LYS A 192 12.84 -10.73 -18.36
N LYS A 193 12.59 -9.43 -18.11
CA LYS A 193 12.79 -8.80 -16.79
C LYS A 193 11.60 -9.03 -15.85
N PHE A 194 10.47 -9.51 -16.35
CA PHE A 194 9.28 -9.76 -15.54
C PHE A 194 9.16 -11.23 -15.14
N VAL A 195 8.59 -11.44 -13.96
CA VAL A 195 8.17 -12.76 -13.49
C VAL A 195 6.65 -12.73 -13.34
N GLU A 196 5.96 -13.62 -14.04
CA GLU A 196 4.52 -13.78 -13.86
C GLU A 196 4.23 -14.61 -12.62
N LEU A 197 3.31 -14.13 -11.80
CA LEU A 197 2.72 -14.83 -10.66
C LEU A 197 1.23 -15.03 -10.95
N ARG A 198 0.69 -16.15 -10.49
CA ARG A 198 -0.75 -16.38 -10.54
C ARG A 198 -1.46 -15.62 -9.44
N PHE A 199 -2.74 -15.34 -9.67
CA PHE A 199 -3.61 -14.78 -8.63
C PHE A 199 -3.66 -15.71 -7.42
N ASP A 200 -3.43 -15.16 -6.25
CA ASP A 200 -3.53 -15.86 -4.97
C ASP A 200 -4.25 -14.94 -3.98
N PRO A 201 -5.47 -15.28 -3.54
CA PRO A 201 -6.23 -14.46 -2.60
C PRO A 201 -5.61 -14.38 -1.21
N SER A 202 -4.76 -15.34 -0.83
CA SER A 202 -4.07 -15.32 0.47
C SER A 202 -2.89 -14.34 0.49
N ASN A 203 -2.33 -14.03 -0.68
CA ASN A 203 -1.19 -13.15 -0.86
C ASN A 203 -1.55 -12.01 -1.82
N GLY A 204 -2.57 -11.24 -1.48
CA GLY A 204 -3.07 -10.13 -2.29
C GLY A 204 -3.05 -8.82 -1.54
N SER A 205 -3.09 -7.75 -2.31
CA SER A 205 -3.31 -6.38 -1.88
C SER A 205 -4.68 -5.91 -2.40
N ASN A 206 -4.77 -4.71 -2.96
CA ASN A 206 -5.99 -4.16 -3.56
C ASN A 206 -6.54 -4.99 -4.73
N ASP A 207 -5.72 -5.80 -5.38
CA ASP A 207 -6.09 -6.71 -6.47
C ASP A 207 -7.24 -7.67 -6.09
N ARG A 208 -7.34 -8.06 -4.82
CA ARG A 208 -8.42 -8.93 -4.33
C ARG A 208 -9.79 -8.29 -4.50
N GLN A 209 -9.92 -7.00 -4.21
CA GLN A 209 -11.19 -6.27 -4.27
C GLN A 209 -11.66 -6.12 -5.71
N TYR A 210 -10.76 -5.82 -6.65
CA TYR A 210 -11.09 -5.75 -8.08
C TYR A 210 -11.32 -7.11 -8.74
N SER A 211 -10.98 -8.21 -8.07
CA SER A 211 -11.16 -9.58 -8.55
C SER A 211 -12.35 -10.30 -7.89
N SER A 212 -13.03 -9.67 -6.95
CA SER A 212 -14.23 -10.21 -6.31
C SER A 212 -15.46 -9.97 -7.19
N PRO A 213 -16.41 -10.91 -7.25
CA PRO A 213 -17.73 -10.62 -7.80
C PRO A 213 -18.39 -9.54 -6.95
N GLY A 214 -18.88 -8.47 -7.60
CA GLY A 214 -19.56 -7.35 -6.96
C GLY A 214 -20.94 -7.73 -6.45
#